data_ede1c6fbc47350f15c9d1ae1420d7829
#
_entry.id   ede1c6fbc47350f15c9d1ae1420d7829
#
_cell.length_a   1.000
_cell.length_b   1.000
_cell.length_c   1.000
_cell.angle_alpha   90.00
_cell.angle_beta   90.00
_cell.angle_gamma   90.00
#
_symmetry.space_group_name_H-M   'P 1'
#
loop_
_entity.id
_entity.type
_entity.pdbx_description
1 polymer ?
#
loop_
_entity_poly.entity_id
_entity_poly.type
_entity_poly.pdbx_seq_one_letter_code
_entity_poly.pdbx_strand_id
1 'polypeptide(L)'
;MSRRLLHIEKRNPLAPLPAQDHDADMPNFERRTPEDDNRERMICADCGFIDYQNPKVVVGSVVVSDGKILMCRRAIEPRRGFWTLPAGYLELGETLEEGAAREAMEEAAADIRLDGILGVFSIARIGQVQVIFRGRFADGPVFAPGPESLEVALFAWEDIPWNEIAFPSVHWALQAWDARRSGPLGAPEGNPPGDPRGVHRMTPPPAASTEEGL
;
A
#
# COMPACT_ATOMS: atom_id res chain seq x y z
N MET A 1 1.36 -11.49 62.35
CA MET A 1 0.99 -11.53 60.94
C MET A 1 1.62 -10.36 60.23
N SER A 2 2.78 -10.56 59.60
CA SER A 2 3.61 -9.52 58.98
C SER A 2 3.29 -9.43 57.49
N ARG A 3 2.77 -8.29 57.04
CA ARG A 3 2.49 -8.04 55.63
C ARG A 3 3.80 -7.60 54.95
N ARG A 4 4.35 -8.45 54.09
CA ARG A 4 5.41 -8.05 53.15
C ARG A 4 4.83 -7.16 52.05
N LEU A 5 5.23 -5.90 52.03
CA LEU A 5 5.01 -4.98 50.91
C LEU A 5 5.97 -5.39 49.75
N LEU A 6 5.37 -5.81 48.64
CA LEU A 6 6.09 -6.01 47.39
C LEU A 6 6.46 -4.63 46.83
N HIS A 7 7.74 -4.33 46.81
CA HIS A 7 8.27 -3.17 46.06
C HIS A 7 8.24 -3.52 44.58
N ILE A 8 7.33 -2.85 43.85
CA ILE A 8 7.35 -2.83 42.40
C ILE A 8 8.32 -1.74 41.99
N GLU A 9 9.52 -2.12 41.55
CA GLU A 9 10.44 -1.20 40.89
C GLU A 9 9.80 -0.68 39.59
N LYS A 10 9.56 0.62 39.56
CA LYS A 10 9.14 1.33 38.33
C LYS A 10 10.31 1.35 37.37
N ARG A 11 10.28 0.53 36.33
CA ARG A 11 11.23 0.61 35.22
C ARG A 11 11.14 1.99 34.56
N ASN A 12 12.28 2.65 34.44
CA ASN A 12 12.41 3.92 33.72
C ASN A 12 12.14 3.68 32.22
N PRO A 13 11.10 4.26 31.60
CA PRO A 13 10.78 4.02 30.20
C PRO A 13 11.78 4.62 29.20
N LEU A 14 12.79 5.36 29.69
CA LEU A 14 13.81 6.04 28.86
C LEU A 14 15.23 5.46 29.03
N ALA A 15 15.38 4.33 29.72
CA ALA A 15 16.68 3.68 29.74
C ALA A 15 17.00 3.11 28.36
N PRO A 16 18.17 3.42 27.76
CA PRO A 16 18.58 2.81 26.49
C PRO A 16 18.64 1.30 26.68
N LEU A 17 18.07 0.58 25.73
CA LEU A 17 18.21 -0.87 25.68
C LEU A 17 19.71 -1.22 25.63
N PRO A 18 20.17 -2.26 26.35
CA PRO A 18 21.56 -2.70 26.24
C PRO A 18 21.85 -2.99 24.76
N ALA A 19 23.03 -2.58 24.30
CA ALA A 19 23.51 -2.91 22.97
C ALA A 19 23.47 -4.44 22.81
N GLN A 20 22.56 -4.91 21.97
CA GLN A 20 22.53 -6.31 21.59
C GLN A 20 23.67 -6.55 20.62
N ASP A 21 24.51 -7.52 20.93
CA ASP A 21 25.54 -8.04 20.02
C ASP A 21 24.80 -8.64 18.82
N HIS A 22 24.71 -7.89 17.71
CA HIS A 22 23.97 -8.27 16.52
C HIS A 22 24.61 -9.42 15.73
N ASP A 23 25.79 -9.91 16.13
CA ASP A 23 26.48 -11.00 15.45
C ASP A 23 26.20 -12.42 16.05
N ALA A 24 25.47 -12.51 17.16
CA ALA A 24 25.33 -13.79 17.86
C ALA A 24 24.04 -14.58 17.55
N ASP A 25 23.02 -14.00 16.87
CA ASP A 25 21.72 -14.68 16.78
C ASP A 25 20.93 -14.35 15.48
N MET A 26 21.57 -14.42 14.32
CA MET A 26 20.80 -14.54 13.09
C MET A 26 20.16 -15.94 13.04
N PRO A 27 18.84 -16.06 13.02
CA PRO A 27 18.19 -17.38 12.96
C PRO A 27 18.72 -18.18 11.78
N ASN A 28 19.16 -19.43 12.04
CA ASN A 28 19.66 -20.33 11.01
C ASN A 28 18.48 -20.90 10.21
N PHE A 29 18.02 -20.18 9.20
CA PHE A 29 16.92 -20.61 8.35
C PHE A 29 17.39 -21.49 7.19
N GLU A 30 16.77 -22.65 7.07
CA GLU A 30 16.95 -23.58 5.96
C GLU A 30 15.67 -23.65 5.11
N ARG A 31 15.84 -23.79 3.80
CA ARG A 31 14.73 -24.02 2.88
C ARG A 31 14.45 -25.51 2.76
N ARG A 32 13.31 -25.96 3.29
CA ARG A 32 12.85 -27.35 3.19
C ARG A 32 11.31 -27.44 3.23
N THR A 33 10.78 -28.58 2.76
CA THR A 33 9.34 -28.87 2.84
C THR A 33 9.02 -29.46 4.21
N PRO A 34 8.13 -28.84 5.03
CA PRO A 34 7.62 -29.44 6.26
C PRO A 34 6.91 -30.76 5.99
N GLU A 35 6.79 -31.62 7.00
CA GLU A 35 6.25 -32.98 6.86
C GLU A 35 4.79 -32.96 6.33
N ASP A 36 3.98 -31.97 6.78
CA ASP A 36 2.56 -31.84 6.41
C ASP A 36 2.30 -30.73 5.37
N ASP A 37 3.33 -30.22 4.66
CA ASP A 37 3.18 -29.19 3.63
C ASP A 37 3.57 -29.74 2.24
N ASN A 38 3.09 -29.07 1.21
CA ASN A 38 3.41 -29.38 -0.18
C ASN A 38 4.35 -28.37 -0.84
N ARG A 39 4.94 -27.45 -0.04
CA ARG A 39 5.82 -26.37 -0.50
C ARG A 39 7.04 -26.22 0.39
N GLU A 40 8.13 -25.79 -0.21
CA GLU A 40 9.30 -25.36 0.56
C GLU A 40 8.97 -24.12 1.39
N ARG A 41 9.43 -24.11 2.64
CA ARG A 41 9.35 -23.02 3.60
C ARG A 41 10.72 -22.69 4.15
N MET A 42 10.88 -21.50 4.68
CA MET A 42 12.02 -21.16 5.52
C MET A 42 11.75 -21.68 6.93
N ILE A 43 12.58 -22.60 7.40
CA ILE A 43 12.42 -23.26 8.71
C ILE A 43 13.70 -22.99 9.51
N CYS A 44 13.53 -22.49 10.73
CA CYS A 44 14.66 -22.32 11.64
C CYS A 44 15.21 -23.71 12.03
N ALA A 45 16.48 -23.97 11.73
CA ALA A 45 17.14 -25.25 12.04
C ALA A 45 17.27 -25.50 13.55
N ASP A 46 17.27 -24.41 14.36
CA ASP A 46 17.50 -24.50 15.80
C ASP A 46 16.22 -24.81 16.60
N CYS A 47 15.08 -24.20 16.21
CA CYS A 47 13.82 -24.34 16.96
C CYS A 47 12.64 -24.90 16.15
N GLY A 48 12.79 -25.12 14.85
CA GLY A 48 11.73 -25.62 13.98
C GLY A 48 10.66 -24.60 13.60
N PHE A 49 10.82 -23.32 13.96
CA PHE A 49 9.89 -22.27 13.55
C PHE A 49 9.79 -22.19 12.02
N ILE A 50 8.55 -22.15 11.50
CA ILE A 50 8.30 -22.04 10.06
C ILE A 50 7.91 -20.60 9.75
N ASP A 51 8.69 -19.93 8.90
CA ASP A 51 8.39 -18.61 8.38
C ASP A 51 7.39 -18.72 7.23
N TYR A 52 6.11 -18.52 7.53
CA TYR A 52 5.04 -18.49 6.53
C TYR A 52 4.99 -17.13 5.84
N GLN A 53 5.54 -17.06 4.65
CA GLN A 53 5.47 -15.85 3.83
C GLN A 53 4.15 -15.79 3.07
N ASN A 54 3.33 -14.78 3.38
CA ASN A 54 2.07 -14.49 2.73
C ASN A 54 2.19 -13.27 1.80
N PRO A 55 1.28 -13.10 0.82
CA PRO A 55 1.21 -11.88 0.05
C PRO A 55 1.03 -10.66 0.98
N LYS A 56 1.77 -9.60 0.69
CA LYS A 56 1.59 -8.32 1.38
C LYS A 56 0.29 -7.69 0.94
N VAL A 57 -0.45 -7.14 1.90
CA VAL A 57 -1.67 -6.38 1.62
C VAL A 57 -1.30 -4.92 1.44
N VAL A 58 -1.80 -4.33 0.35
CA VAL A 58 -1.75 -2.90 0.06
C VAL A 58 -3.16 -2.37 0.12
N VAL A 59 -3.36 -1.24 0.77
CA VAL A 59 -4.64 -0.57 0.85
C VAL A 59 -4.54 0.83 0.25
N GLY A 60 -5.61 1.30 -0.37
CA GLY A 60 -5.63 2.62 -0.97
C GLY A 60 -7.01 3.05 -1.41
N SER A 61 -7.12 4.22 -1.99
CA SER A 61 -8.41 4.79 -2.32
C SER A 61 -8.41 5.64 -3.60
N VAL A 62 -9.51 5.54 -4.35
CA VAL A 62 -9.90 6.52 -5.37
C VAL A 62 -10.74 7.57 -4.66
N VAL A 63 -10.12 8.68 -4.29
CA VAL A 63 -10.76 9.80 -3.58
C VAL A 63 -11.30 10.79 -4.59
N VAL A 64 -12.59 11.13 -4.49
CA VAL A 64 -13.28 11.94 -5.48
C VAL A 64 -13.86 13.21 -4.86
N SER A 65 -13.74 14.34 -5.58
CA SER A 65 -14.44 15.59 -5.32
C SER A 65 -14.88 16.23 -6.63
N ASP A 66 -16.16 16.55 -6.75
CA ASP A 66 -16.75 17.19 -7.95
C ASP A 66 -16.37 16.50 -9.28
N GLY A 67 -16.35 15.15 -9.26
CA GLY A 67 -15.99 14.34 -10.43
C GLY A 67 -14.51 14.29 -10.75
N LYS A 68 -13.66 14.94 -9.97
CA LYS A 68 -12.20 14.89 -10.08
C LYS A 68 -11.61 13.90 -9.08
N ILE A 69 -10.48 13.30 -9.44
CA ILE A 69 -9.80 12.25 -8.68
C ILE A 69 -8.52 12.81 -8.08
N LEU A 70 -8.33 12.56 -6.78
CA LEU A 70 -7.09 12.89 -6.07
C LEU A 70 -5.98 11.92 -6.49
N MET A 71 -4.86 12.47 -6.92
CA MET A 71 -3.67 11.69 -7.26
C MET A 71 -2.42 12.30 -6.63
N CYS A 72 -1.46 11.43 -6.31
CA CYS A 72 -0.18 11.76 -5.71
C CYS A 72 0.95 11.50 -6.70
N ARG A 73 1.89 12.42 -6.84
CA ARG A 73 3.10 12.26 -7.64
C ARG A 73 4.22 11.76 -6.74
N ARG A 74 4.70 10.55 -6.97
CA ARG A 74 5.62 9.84 -6.07
C ARG A 74 6.93 10.57 -5.85
N ALA A 75 7.35 10.72 -4.59
CA ALA A 75 8.69 11.21 -4.22
C ALA A 75 9.71 10.08 -4.03
N ILE A 76 9.25 8.82 -3.98
CA ILE A 76 10.06 7.64 -3.64
C ILE A 76 10.09 6.61 -4.78
N GLU A 77 11.13 5.76 -4.77
CA GLU A 77 11.21 4.60 -5.66
C GLU A 77 10.31 3.44 -5.15
N PRO A 78 9.87 2.55 -6.04
CA PRO A 78 9.99 2.60 -7.49
C PRO A 78 9.08 3.65 -8.11
N ARG A 79 9.41 4.10 -9.33
CA ARG A 79 8.57 5.01 -10.14
C ARG A 79 8.44 6.43 -9.56
N ARG A 80 9.52 6.97 -8.99
CA ARG A 80 9.59 8.38 -8.60
C ARG A 80 9.21 9.30 -9.77
N GLY A 81 8.40 10.33 -9.49
CA GLY A 81 7.92 11.29 -10.48
C GLY A 81 6.67 10.86 -11.25
N PHE A 82 6.20 9.62 -11.07
CA PHE A 82 4.96 9.13 -11.67
C PHE A 82 3.77 9.32 -10.74
N TRP A 83 2.57 9.36 -11.32
CA TRP A 83 1.33 9.55 -10.61
C TRP A 83 0.72 8.23 -10.13
N THR A 84 0.15 8.25 -8.93
CA THR A 84 -0.54 7.12 -8.32
C THR A 84 -1.75 7.60 -7.53
N LEU A 85 -2.56 6.65 -7.06
CA LEU A 85 -3.56 6.89 -6.02
C LEU A 85 -2.87 6.84 -4.66
N PRO A 86 -3.39 7.52 -3.62
CA PRO A 86 -2.90 7.33 -2.27
C PRO A 86 -3.07 5.86 -1.84
N ALA A 87 -1.96 5.18 -1.57
CA ALA A 87 -1.96 3.75 -1.26
C ALA A 87 -0.59 3.26 -0.76
N GLY A 88 -0.58 2.42 0.28
CA GLY A 88 0.60 1.77 0.81
C GLY A 88 0.31 0.46 1.53
N TYR A 89 1.28 -0.04 2.29
CA TYR A 89 1.12 -1.31 3.00
C TYR A 89 0.17 -1.17 4.18
N LEU A 90 -0.70 -2.19 4.35
CA LEU A 90 -1.49 -2.34 5.56
C LEU A 90 -0.57 -2.68 6.73
N GLU A 91 -0.67 -1.95 7.82
CA GLU A 91 0.11 -2.17 9.03
C GLU A 91 -0.57 -3.19 9.96
N LEU A 92 0.23 -3.82 10.85
CA LEU A 92 -0.30 -4.75 11.84
C LEU A 92 -1.21 -4.03 12.83
N GLY A 93 -2.40 -4.57 13.01
CA GLY A 93 -3.40 -4.03 13.94
C GLY A 93 -4.38 -3.04 13.32
N GLU A 94 -4.22 -2.69 12.05
CA GLU A 94 -5.16 -1.86 11.30
C GLU A 94 -6.24 -2.70 10.61
N THR A 95 -7.44 -2.15 10.50
CA THR A 95 -8.42 -2.58 9.49
C THR A 95 -8.04 -2.07 8.10
N LEU A 96 -8.63 -2.64 7.06
CA LEU A 96 -8.40 -2.18 5.67
C LEU A 96 -8.80 -0.70 5.49
N GLU A 97 -9.89 -0.30 6.14
CA GLU A 97 -10.42 1.06 6.12
C GLU A 97 -9.50 2.05 6.83
N GLU A 98 -8.99 1.68 8.01
CA GLU A 98 -8.05 2.51 8.78
C GLU A 98 -6.76 2.71 7.99
N GLY A 99 -6.19 1.65 7.41
CA GLY A 99 -5.00 1.74 6.58
C GLY A 99 -5.20 2.62 5.34
N ALA A 100 -6.32 2.49 4.63
CA ALA A 100 -6.60 3.31 3.44
C ALA A 100 -6.79 4.80 3.80
N ALA A 101 -7.40 5.10 4.95
CA ALA A 101 -7.55 6.48 5.43
C ALA A 101 -6.20 7.06 5.89
N ARG A 102 -5.37 6.27 6.57
CA ARG A 102 -4.00 6.67 6.97
C ARG A 102 -3.15 7.00 5.75
N GLU A 103 -3.12 6.15 4.73
CA GLU A 103 -2.36 6.40 3.50
C GLU A 103 -2.79 7.69 2.80
N ALA A 104 -4.11 7.98 2.72
CA ALA A 104 -4.60 9.23 2.17
C ALA A 104 -4.13 10.44 2.99
N MET A 105 -4.07 10.31 4.31
CA MET A 105 -3.58 11.37 5.20
C MET A 105 -2.05 11.54 5.07
N GLU A 106 -1.28 10.45 5.01
CA GLU A 106 0.19 10.49 4.94
C GLU A 106 0.70 10.99 3.60
N GLU A 107 0.12 10.52 2.47
CA GLU A 107 0.58 10.88 1.14
C GLU A 107 -0.02 12.18 0.60
N ALA A 108 -1.24 12.53 1.03
CA ALA A 108 -1.97 13.67 0.48
C ALA A 108 -2.51 14.65 1.52
N ALA A 109 -2.26 14.47 2.82
CA ALA A 109 -2.88 15.23 3.91
C ALA A 109 -4.42 15.33 3.76
N ALA A 110 -5.04 14.30 3.22
CA ALA A 110 -6.46 14.24 2.88
C ALA A 110 -7.23 13.47 3.95
N ASP A 111 -8.13 14.13 4.67
CA ASP A 111 -9.12 13.46 5.52
C ASP A 111 -10.25 12.93 4.64
N ILE A 112 -10.49 11.62 4.67
CA ILE A 112 -11.41 10.96 3.76
C ILE A 112 -12.44 10.10 4.48
N ARG A 113 -13.57 9.90 3.82
CA ARG A 113 -14.59 8.88 4.16
C ARG A 113 -14.66 7.86 3.04
N LEU A 114 -14.64 6.60 3.40
CA LEU A 114 -14.71 5.49 2.47
C LEU A 114 -16.17 5.07 2.25
N ASP A 115 -16.54 4.87 1.00
CA ASP A 115 -17.88 4.41 0.62
C ASP A 115 -17.97 2.88 0.54
N GLY A 116 -16.84 2.18 0.36
CA GLY A 116 -16.72 0.73 0.27
C GLY A 116 -15.64 0.29 -0.72
N ILE A 117 -15.42 -1.02 -0.80
CA ILE A 117 -14.37 -1.61 -1.65
C ILE A 117 -14.78 -1.47 -3.12
N LEU A 118 -13.93 -0.83 -3.88
CA LEU A 118 -14.06 -0.65 -5.33
C LEU A 118 -13.49 -1.86 -6.10
N GLY A 119 -12.33 -2.35 -5.66
CA GLY A 119 -11.68 -3.49 -6.30
C GLY A 119 -10.65 -4.18 -5.39
N VAL A 120 -10.41 -5.47 -5.71
CA VAL A 120 -9.36 -6.30 -5.08
C VAL A 120 -8.50 -6.87 -6.20
N PHE A 121 -7.25 -6.42 -6.25
CA PHE A 121 -6.33 -6.76 -7.34
C PHE A 121 -5.16 -7.60 -6.83
N SER A 122 -4.87 -8.71 -7.51
CA SER A 122 -3.76 -9.61 -7.19
C SER A 122 -2.56 -9.29 -8.08
N ILE A 123 -1.42 -8.98 -7.49
CA ILE A 123 -0.16 -8.75 -8.20
C ILE A 123 0.79 -9.92 -7.86
N ALA A 124 0.49 -11.10 -8.43
CA ALA A 124 1.16 -12.35 -8.08
C ALA A 124 2.68 -12.29 -8.30
N ARG A 125 3.15 -11.52 -9.29
CA ARG A 125 4.57 -11.35 -9.61
C ARG A 125 5.41 -10.80 -8.44
N ILE A 126 4.82 -9.96 -7.61
CA ILE A 126 5.51 -9.34 -6.46
C ILE A 126 4.88 -9.73 -5.12
N GLY A 127 3.98 -10.72 -5.13
CA GLY A 127 3.33 -11.21 -3.91
C GLY A 127 2.53 -10.11 -3.20
N GLN A 128 1.66 -9.38 -3.91
CA GLN A 128 0.79 -8.37 -3.33
C GLN A 128 -0.69 -8.65 -3.63
N VAL A 129 -1.54 -8.26 -2.69
CA VAL A 129 -2.99 -8.08 -2.88
C VAL A 129 -3.31 -6.64 -2.54
N GLN A 130 -3.94 -5.93 -3.48
CA GLN A 130 -4.31 -4.53 -3.31
C GLN A 130 -5.82 -4.41 -3.15
N VAL A 131 -6.25 -3.78 -2.06
CA VAL A 131 -7.65 -3.48 -1.75
C VAL A 131 -7.86 -1.99 -1.91
N ILE A 132 -8.59 -1.61 -2.96
CA ILE A 132 -8.82 -0.21 -3.30
C ILE A 132 -10.27 0.17 -3.00
N PHE A 133 -10.41 1.22 -2.24
CA PHE A 133 -11.71 1.78 -1.86
C PHE A 133 -12.14 2.92 -2.79
N ARG A 134 -13.44 3.15 -2.90
CA ARG A 134 -13.98 4.45 -3.32
C ARG A 134 -14.13 5.32 -2.08
N GLY A 135 -13.64 6.56 -2.17
CA GLY A 135 -13.70 7.51 -1.09
C GLY A 135 -14.03 8.92 -1.56
N ARG A 136 -14.31 9.79 -0.60
CA ARG A 136 -14.52 11.23 -0.77
C ARG A 136 -13.88 11.96 0.41
N PHE A 137 -13.59 13.24 0.25
CA PHE A 137 -13.16 14.09 1.37
C PHE A 137 -14.23 14.15 2.47
N ALA A 138 -13.79 14.19 3.72
CA ALA A 138 -14.69 14.27 4.88
C ALA A 138 -15.40 15.62 4.94
N ASP A 139 -14.66 16.72 4.83
CA ASP A 139 -15.15 18.08 5.01
C ASP A 139 -14.78 19.03 3.84
N GLY A 140 -14.63 18.48 2.63
CA GLY A 140 -14.25 19.22 1.44
C GLY A 140 -12.83 18.95 0.98
N PRO A 141 -12.43 19.38 -0.23
CA PRO A 141 -11.18 19.01 -0.87
C PRO A 141 -9.98 19.78 -0.30
N VAL A 142 -9.59 19.44 0.93
CA VAL A 142 -8.36 19.91 1.57
C VAL A 142 -7.30 18.82 1.41
N PHE A 143 -6.18 19.16 0.76
CA PHE A 143 -5.06 18.24 0.55
C PHE A 143 -3.74 19.00 0.36
N ALA A 144 -2.64 18.35 0.62
CA ALA A 144 -1.28 18.85 0.42
C ALA A 144 -0.31 17.64 0.26
N PRO A 145 0.83 17.81 -0.43
CA PRO A 145 1.82 16.75 -0.51
C PRO A 145 2.34 16.34 0.86
N GLY A 146 2.28 15.04 1.15
CA GLY A 146 2.98 14.42 2.27
C GLY A 146 4.45 14.13 1.95
N PRO A 147 5.21 13.53 2.88
CA PRO A 147 6.65 13.28 2.71
C PRO A 147 7.00 12.40 1.51
N GLU A 148 6.11 11.50 1.12
CA GLU A 148 6.29 10.56 0.00
C GLU A 148 5.71 11.08 -1.33
N SER A 149 5.18 12.31 -1.35
CA SER A 149 4.58 12.94 -2.53
C SER A 149 5.33 14.21 -2.94
N LEU A 150 5.73 14.30 -4.22
CA LEU A 150 6.27 15.52 -4.81
C LEU A 150 5.18 16.56 -5.05
N GLU A 151 4.00 16.08 -5.39
CA GLU A 151 2.85 16.87 -5.80
C GLU A 151 1.57 16.08 -5.53
N VAL A 152 0.48 16.75 -5.21
CA VAL A 152 -0.86 16.19 -5.09
C VAL A 152 -1.83 17.08 -5.86
N ALA A 153 -2.70 16.49 -6.67
CA ALA A 153 -3.63 17.24 -7.52
C ALA A 153 -4.95 16.50 -7.71
N LEU A 154 -6.00 17.27 -8.04
CA LEU A 154 -7.30 16.77 -8.49
C LEU A 154 -7.38 16.80 -10.02
N PHE A 155 -7.49 15.65 -10.65
CA PHE A 155 -7.63 15.52 -12.09
C PHE A 155 -9.07 15.23 -12.51
N ALA A 156 -9.57 15.96 -13.50
CA ALA A 156 -10.71 15.47 -14.26
C ALA A 156 -10.32 14.22 -15.05
N TRP A 157 -11.26 13.37 -15.41
CA TRP A 157 -10.97 12.08 -16.08
C TRP A 157 -10.14 12.25 -17.36
N GLU A 158 -10.48 13.25 -18.15
CA GLU A 158 -9.83 13.62 -19.41
C GLU A 158 -8.41 14.19 -19.23
N ASP A 159 -8.12 14.75 -18.05
CA ASP A 159 -6.85 15.40 -17.73
C ASP A 159 -5.85 14.44 -17.01
N ILE A 160 -6.26 13.20 -16.71
CA ILE A 160 -5.39 12.22 -16.06
C ILE A 160 -4.15 11.98 -16.96
N PRO A 161 -2.93 12.10 -16.39
CA PRO A 161 -1.70 11.87 -17.16
C PRO A 161 -1.44 10.36 -17.35
N TRP A 162 -2.24 9.71 -18.18
CA TRP A 162 -2.28 8.24 -18.37
C TRP A 162 -0.92 7.62 -18.67
N ASN A 163 -0.05 8.32 -19.39
CA ASN A 163 1.30 7.85 -19.71
C ASN A 163 2.28 7.96 -18.54
N GLU A 164 1.93 8.72 -17.51
CA GLU A 164 2.73 8.94 -16.32
C GLU A 164 2.18 8.19 -15.10
N ILE A 165 1.27 7.24 -15.27
CA ILE A 165 0.74 6.41 -14.18
C ILE A 165 1.82 5.41 -13.74
N ALA A 166 2.03 5.33 -12.42
CA ALA A 166 3.10 4.53 -11.83
C ALA A 166 2.92 3.01 -11.99
N PHE A 167 1.69 2.50 -11.85
CA PHE A 167 1.42 1.08 -11.76
C PHE A 167 0.19 0.66 -12.55
N PRO A 168 0.18 -0.57 -13.14
CA PRO A 168 -1.00 -1.09 -13.86
C PRO A 168 -2.26 -1.12 -12.99
N SER A 169 -2.14 -1.46 -11.71
CA SER A 169 -3.26 -1.53 -10.78
C SER A 169 -3.97 -0.18 -10.56
N VAL A 170 -3.25 0.94 -10.71
CA VAL A 170 -3.86 2.28 -10.69
C VAL A 170 -4.79 2.45 -11.88
N HIS A 171 -4.41 2.00 -13.09
CA HIS A 171 -5.30 2.00 -14.26
C HIS A 171 -6.57 1.17 -13.99
N TRP A 172 -6.41 -0.02 -13.39
CA TRP A 172 -7.54 -0.90 -13.09
C TRP A 172 -8.50 -0.27 -12.08
N ALA A 173 -7.95 0.35 -11.03
CA ALA A 173 -8.75 1.05 -10.03
C ALA A 173 -9.50 2.25 -10.63
N LEU A 174 -8.83 3.04 -11.47
CA LEU A 174 -9.45 4.17 -12.17
C LEU A 174 -10.56 3.71 -13.11
N GLN A 175 -10.34 2.64 -13.89
CA GLN A 175 -11.35 2.05 -14.77
C GLN A 175 -12.54 1.49 -13.99
N ALA A 176 -12.29 0.81 -12.84
CA ALA A 176 -13.33 0.32 -11.96
C ALA A 176 -14.19 1.46 -11.40
N TRP A 177 -13.56 2.59 -11.06
CA TRP A 177 -14.27 3.79 -10.63
C TRP A 177 -15.10 4.38 -11.77
N ASP A 178 -14.52 4.53 -12.96
CA ASP A 178 -15.21 5.11 -14.13
C ASP A 178 -16.48 4.34 -14.48
N ALA A 179 -16.40 3.01 -14.48
CA ALA A 179 -17.54 2.14 -14.74
C ALA A 179 -18.70 2.31 -13.71
N ARG A 180 -18.41 2.89 -12.54
CA ARG A 180 -19.36 3.02 -11.42
C ARG A 180 -19.49 4.44 -10.87
N ARG A 181 -19.01 5.46 -11.60
CA ARG A 181 -19.00 6.85 -11.09
C ARG A 181 -20.39 7.37 -10.69
N SER A 182 -21.46 6.89 -11.30
CA SER A 182 -22.82 7.35 -11.09
C SER A 182 -23.75 6.35 -10.38
N GLY A 183 -23.21 5.24 -9.85
CA GLY A 183 -24.02 4.16 -9.30
C GLY A 183 -23.51 3.57 -7.99
N PRO A 184 -24.24 2.58 -7.44
CA PRO A 184 -23.78 1.81 -6.30
C PRO A 184 -22.50 1.03 -6.66
N LEU A 185 -21.65 0.76 -5.65
CA LEU A 185 -20.40 0.05 -5.88
C LEU A 185 -20.56 -1.36 -6.46
N GLY A 186 -21.62 -2.07 -6.03
CA GLY A 186 -21.81 -3.47 -6.42
C GLY A 186 -20.71 -4.39 -5.84
N ALA A 187 -20.45 -5.51 -6.50
CA ALA A 187 -19.35 -6.38 -6.14
C ALA A 187 -18.00 -5.72 -6.51
N PRO A 188 -16.94 -5.88 -5.68
CA PRO A 188 -15.61 -5.38 -6.01
C PRO A 188 -15.09 -5.93 -7.35
N GLU A 189 -14.39 -5.08 -8.11
CA GLU A 189 -13.71 -5.53 -9.33
C GLU A 189 -12.46 -6.34 -8.99
N GLY A 190 -12.13 -7.28 -9.88
CA GLY A 190 -10.88 -8.03 -9.85
C GLY A 190 -9.91 -7.58 -10.94
N ASN A 191 -8.86 -8.36 -11.10
CA ASN A 191 -7.93 -8.17 -12.20
C ASN A 191 -8.64 -8.25 -13.56
N PRO A 192 -8.23 -7.46 -14.54
CA PRO A 192 -8.82 -7.53 -15.88
C PRO A 192 -8.59 -8.92 -16.51
N PRO A 193 -9.51 -9.40 -17.35
CA PRO A 193 -9.39 -10.74 -17.99
C PRO A 193 -8.07 -10.94 -18.76
N GLY A 194 -7.50 -9.88 -19.32
CA GLY A 194 -6.22 -9.89 -20.03
C GLY A 194 -4.99 -10.04 -19.13
N ASP A 195 -5.13 -9.81 -17.81
CA ASP A 195 -4.04 -9.96 -16.83
C ASP A 195 -4.53 -10.49 -15.48
N PRO A 196 -5.08 -11.71 -15.42
CA PRO A 196 -5.68 -12.26 -14.19
C PRO A 196 -4.69 -12.46 -13.05
N ARG A 197 -3.39 -12.42 -13.31
CA ARG A 197 -2.32 -12.61 -12.30
C ARG A 197 -1.54 -11.34 -11.97
N GLY A 198 -1.85 -10.21 -12.60
CA GLY A 198 -1.12 -8.97 -12.39
C GLY A 198 0.37 -9.07 -12.77
N VAL A 199 0.65 -9.73 -13.90
CA VAL A 199 2.03 -9.93 -14.39
C VAL A 199 2.45 -8.89 -15.42
N HIS A 200 1.50 -8.14 -15.97
CA HIS A 200 1.77 -7.12 -16.98
C HIS A 200 2.72 -6.05 -16.41
N ARG A 201 3.68 -5.65 -17.22
CA ARG A 201 4.58 -4.54 -16.87
C ARG A 201 4.23 -3.36 -17.76
N MET A 202 4.15 -2.18 -17.15
CA MET A 202 4.03 -0.95 -17.95
C MET A 202 5.28 -0.77 -18.78
N THR A 203 5.10 -0.47 -20.05
CA THR A 203 6.20 0.02 -20.90
C THR A 203 6.67 1.35 -20.32
N PRO A 204 7.97 1.59 -20.14
CA PRO A 204 8.45 2.92 -19.78
C PRO A 204 8.00 3.90 -20.86
N PRO A 205 7.63 5.14 -20.48
CA PRO A 205 7.35 6.18 -21.48
C PRO A 205 8.57 6.34 -22.40
N PRO A 206 8.38 6.68 -23.68
CA PRO A 206 9.50 7.03 -24.54
C PRO A 206 10.28 8.14 -23.85
N ALA A 207 11.62 8.03 -23.88
CA ALA A 207 12.49 9.07 -23.35
C ALA A 207 12.05 10.41 -23.95
N ALA A 208 11.88 11.43 -23.09
CA ALA A 208 11.59 12.77 -23.57
C ALA A 208 12.66 13.12 -24.61
N SER A 209 12.24 13.39 -25.84
CA SER A 209 13.13 13.95 -26.86
C SER A 209 13.64 15.25 -26.29
N THR A 210 14.92 15.31 -25.95
CA THR A 210 15.62 16.57 -25.75
C THR A 210 15.56 17.28 -27.08
N GLU A 211 14.63 18.21 -27.25
CA GLU A 211 14.75 19.23 -28.29
C GLU A 211 15.95 20.06 -27.87
N GLU A 212 17.12 19.69 -28.38
CA GLU A 212 18.27 20.59 -28.47
C GLU A 212 17.84 21.69 -29.42
N GLY A 213 17.59 22.86 -28.85
CA GLY A 213 17.31 24.06 -29.59
C GLY A 213 18.45 24.41 -30.53
N LEU A 214 18.11 24.67 -31.78
CA LEU A 214 18.88 25.46 -32.72
C LEU A 214 18.73 26.97 -32.44
#